data_e9f4a415e2a922cea10021a5cb70e10c
#
_entry.id   e9f4a415e2a922cea10021a5cb70e10c
#
_cell.length_a   1.000
_cell.length_b   1.000
_cell.length_c   1.000
_cell.angle_alpha   90.00
_cell.angle_beta   90.00
_cell.angle_gamma   90.00
#
_symmetry.space_group_name_H-M   'P 1'
#
loop_
_entity.id
_entity.type
_entity.pdbx_description
1 polymer ?
#
loop_
_entity_poly.entity_id
_entity_poly.type
_entity_poly.pdbx_seq_one_letter_code
_entity_poly.pdbx_strand_id
1 'polypeptide(L)'
;MVSKNTGHRCSFCGRSDKEVQLMITGIDGYICNECVERANEICQDALKTVSQSKLGLDLKTLPKPQDIKTFLDQYVIGQDEAKRYLSVAVYNHYKRLLQKTGDDEVELEKSNIIMVGATGTGKTLLARTIAKFLSVPFTIVDATVLTEAGYVGEDIESILTRLLQVADYDVKAAERGIVFIDEIDKIARKGDNPSITRDVSGEGVQQGLLKLLEGSVVNVPPQGGRKHPEQRMIPVDTKNILFICGGAFDGIERKIAQRLNTHVVGYHAVENTAKVDKDNMMQYIAPQDLKAFGLIPEIIGRMPILTYLNPLDRTALRNILTEPKNSITKQYIKLFEMDGVKLSFDDDVLEYVVDKAIEFKLGARGLRSIVEAIMMDVMFDLPSSKKKTFTVTLDYAKSQLEKANISRLQNS
;
A
#
# COMPACT_ATOMS: atom_id res chain seq x y z
N MET A 1 6.36 31.66 -66.35
CA MET A 1 6.44 30.22 -66.22
C MET A 1 5.38 29.82 -65.20
N VAL A 2 4.30 29.16 -65.71
CA VAL A 2 3.14 28.75 -64.88
C VAL A 2 3.57 27.54 -64.09
N SER A 3 3.63 27.67 -62.77
CA SER A 3 3.84 26.54 -61.85
C SER A 3 2.67 25.61 -61.97
N LYS A 4 2.91 24.38 -62.42
CA LYS A 4 1.94 23.28 -62.43
C LYS A 4 1.55 22.99 -60.99
N ASN A 5 0.31 23.26 -60.67
CA ASN A 5 -0.34 22.94 -59.41
C ASN A 5 -0.50 21.38 -59.34
N THR A 6 0.51 20.71 -58.80
CA THR A 6 0.42 19.28 -58.51
C THR A 6 -0.38 19.15 -57.21
N GLY A 7 -1.70 18.98 -57.33
CA GLY A 7 -2.57 18.73 -56.22
C GLY A 7 -2.12 17.47 -55.46
N HIS A 8 -1.73 17.64 -54.20
CA HIS A 8 -1.36 16.54 -53.35
C HIS A 8 -2.63 15.71 -52.99
N ARG A 9 -2.49 14.40 -52.95
CA ARG A 9 -3.56 13.51 -52.53
C ARG A 9 -3.18 12.71 -51.29
N CYS A 10 -4.15 12.55 -50.40
CA CYS A 10 -3.96 11.71 -49.22
C CYS A 10 -3.63 10.27 -49.64
N SER A 11 -2.51 9.74 -49.21
CA SER A 11 -2.06 8.38 -49.50
C SER A 11 -2.96 7.27 -48.90
N PHE A 12 -3.83 7.65 -47.95
CA PHE A 12 -4.74 6.73 -47.27
C PHE A 12 -6.13 6.68 -47.89
N CYS A 13 -6.75 7.85 -48.18
CA CYS A 13 -8.13 7.89 -48.70
C CYS A 13 -8.22 8.44 -50.13
N GLY A 14 -7.13 8.92 -50.74
CA GLY A 14 -7.09 9.41 -52.11
C GLY A 14 -7.66 10.82 -52.33
N ARG A 15 -8.24 11.48 -51.32
CA ARG A 15 -8.80 12.83 -51.43
C ARG A 15 -7.72 13.87 -51.71
N SER A 16 -8.06 14.87 -52.49
CA SER A 16 -7.15 15.97 -52.79
C SER A 16 -7.08 17.00 -51.67
N ASP A 17 -6.05 17.83 -51.68
CA ASP A 17 -5.84 18.95 -50.75
C ASP A 17 -6.99 19.98 -50.71
N LYS A 18 -7.79 20.03 -51.79
CA LYS A 18 -8.99 20.89 -51.90
C LYS A 18 -10.23 20.32 -51.24
N GLU A 19 -10.24 19.02 -50.96
CA GLU A 19 -11.38 18.27 -50.38
C GLU A 19 -11.23 18.04 -48.90
N VAL A 20 -10.09 18.43 -48.27
CA VAL A 20 -9.79 18.21 -46.89
C VAL A 20 -9.36 19.53 -46.20
N GLN A 21 -9.57 19.62 -44.90
CA GLN A 21 -9.22 20.83 -44.14
C GLN A 21 -7.72 21.03 -43.95
N LEU A 22 -6.99 19.91 -43.79
CA LEU A 22 -5.54 19.92 -43.57
C LEU A 22 -4.91 18.68 -44.22
N MET A 23 -3.79 18.90 -44.90
CA MET A 23 -2.96 17.84 -45.48
C MET A 23 -1.58 17.91 -44.83
N ILE A 24 -1.18 16.82 -44.14
CA ILE A 24 0.11 16.68 -43.52
C ILE A 24 1.06 15.99 -44.47
N THR A 25 2.22 16.59 -44.71
CA THR A 25 3.24 16.05 -45.61
C THR A 25 4.23 15.20 -44.84
N GLY A 26 4.41 13.95 -45.27
CA GLY A 26 5.46 13.06 -44.78
C GLY A 26 6.64 13.01 -45.78
N ILE A 27 7.63 12.15 -45.55
CA ILE A 27 8.81 12.01 -46.40
C ILE A 27 8.40 11.50 -47.81
N ASP A 28 7.54 10.47 -47.85
CA ASP A 28 7.13 9.80 -49.10
C ASP A 28 5.60 9.77 -49.30
N GLY A 29 4.82 10.61 -48.59
CA GLY A 29 3.37 10.60 -48.70
C GLY A 29 2.67 11.74 -48.00
N TYR A 30 1.34 11.75 -48.16
CA TYR A 30 0.46 12.77 -47.57
C TYR A 30 -0.65 12.09 -46.78
N ILE A 31 -1.06 12.66 -45.65
CA ILE A 31 -2.19 12.18 -44.87
C ILE A 31 -3.12 13.35 -44.53
N CYS A 32 -4.43 13.21 -44.70
CA CYS A 32 -5.38 14.24 -44.33
C CYS A 32 -5.81 14.14 -42.85
N ASN A 33 -6.33 15.23 -42.30
CA ASN A 33 -6.81 15.31 -40.93
C ASN A 33 -7.80 14.19 -40.57
N GLU A 34 -8.76 13.87 -41.43
CA GLU A 34 -9.74 12.80 -41.15
C GLU A 34 -9.07 11.40 -41.08
N CYS A 35 -8.07 11.12 -41.91
CA CYS A 35 -7.33 9.87 -41.85
C CYS A 35 -6.42 9.80 -40.64
N VAL A 36 -5.89 10.94 -40.16
CA VAL A 36 -5.14 11.00 -38.89
C VAL A 36 -6.03 10.69 -37.70
N GLU A 37 -7.23 11.28 -37.61
CA GLU A 37 -8.20 10.98 -36.57
C GLU A 37 -8.58 9.50 -36.56
N ARG A 38 -8.94 8.94 -37.71
CA ARG A 38 -9.29 7.53 -37.87
C ARG A 38 -8.13 6.59 -37.55
N ALA A 39 -6.92 6.92 -37.95
CA ALA A 39 -5.72 6.17 -37.61
C ALA A 39 -5.45 6.22 -36.11
N ASN A 40 -5.64 7.38 -35.50
CA ASN A 40 -5.51 7.54 -34.03
C ASN A 40 -6.53 6.70 -33.25
N GLU A 41 -7.80 6.65 -33.70
CA GLU A 41 -8.83 5.78 -33.10
C GLU A 41 -8.44 4.30 -33.20
N ILE A 42 -8.01 3.84 -34.36
CA ILE A 42 -7.57 2.45 -34.58
C ILE A 42 -6.33 2.13 -33.72
N CYS A 43 -5.36 3.05 -33.64
CA CYS A 43 -4.18 2.89 -32.81
C CYS A 43 -4.56 2.86 -31.31
N GLN A 44 -5.47 3.73 -30.86
CA GLN A 44 -5.96 3.70 -29.48
C GLN A 44 -6.70 2.41 -29.15
N ASP A 45 -7.53 1.89 -30.04
CA ASP A 45 -8.23 0.63 -29.82
C ASP A 45 -7.29 -0.58 -29.84
N ALA A 46 -6.29 -0.59 -30.70
CA ALA A 46 -5.24 -1.60 -30.71
C ALA A 46 -4.39 -1.53 -29.43
N LEU A 47 -4.03 -0.32 -28.96
CA LEU A 47 -3.30 -0.10 -27.71
C LEU A 47 -4.15 -0.43 -26.49
N LYS A 48 -5.47 -0.20 -26.52
CA LYS A 48 -6.40 -0.65 -25.47
C LYS A 48 -6.39 -2.17 -25.35
N THR A 49 -6.39 -2.88 -26.46
CA THR A 49 -6.34 -4.36 -26.49
C THR A 49 -4.99 -4.87 -25.98
N VAL A 50 -3.88 -4.22 -26.35
CA VAL A 50 -2.52 -4.56 -25.87
C VAL A 50 -2.33 -4.21 -24.39
N SER A 51 -2.90 -3.11 -23.91
CA SER A 51 -2.81 -2.74 -22.48
C SER A 51 -3.69 -3.61 -21.59
N GLN A 52 -4.83 -4.11 -22.07
CA GLN A 52 -5.61 -5.14 -21.38
C GLN A 52 -4.85 -6.47 -21.27
N SER A 53 -4.03 -6.81 -22.27
CA SER A 53 -3.19 -8.02 -22.24
C SER A 53 -1.93 -7.87 -21.37
N LYS A 54 -1.43 -6.64 -21.12
CA LYS A 54 -0.23 -6.42 -20.27
C LYS A 54 -0.48 -6.65 -18.79
N LEU A 55 -1.70 -6.50 -18.27
CA LEU A 55 -2.01 -6.78 -16.86
C LEU A 55 -2.39 -8.23 -16.57
N GLY A 56 -2.61 -9.09 -17.60
CA GLY A 56 -2.75 -10.53 -17.47
C GLY A 56 -3.88 -11.03 -16.53
N LEU A 57 -4.65 -10.11 -15.94
CA LEU A 57 -5.74 -10.45 -15.01
C LEU A 57 -7.02 -10.72 -15.82
N ASP A 58 -7.36 -11.99 -15.94
CA ASP A 58 -8.65 -12.47 -16.42
C ASP A 58 -9.35 -13.21 -15.25
N LEU A 59 -10.66 -13.29 -15.27
CA LEU A 59 -11.43 -14.04 -14.25
C LEU A 59 -10.95 -15.48 -14.07
N LYS A 60 -10.40 -16.10 -15.13
CA LYS A 60 -9.85 -17.46 -15.10
C LYS A 60 -8.46 -17.53 -14.46
N THR A 61 -7.68 -16.46 -14.54
CA THR A 61 -6.30 -16.39 -14.03
C THR A 61 -6.18 -15.62 -12.73
N LEU A 62 -7.29 -14.98 -12.29
CA LEU A 62 -7.31 -14.26 -11.01
C LEU A 62 -7.05 -15.22 -9.85
N PRO A 63 -5.98 -15.02 -9.05
CA PRO A 63 -5.66 -15.86 -7.92
C PRO A 63 -6.80 -15.91 -6.92
N LYS A 64 -7.15 -17.10 -6.45
CA LYS A 64 -8.22 -17.27 -5.45
C LYS A 64 -7.74 -16.82 -4.05
N PRO A 65 -8.66 -16.55 -3.12
CA PRO A 65 -8.29 -16.11 -1.76
C PRO A 65 -7.31 -17.04 -1.05
N GLN A 66 -7.41 -18.35 -1.28
CA GLN A 66 -6.48 -19.32 -0.71
C GLN A 66 -5.07 -19.19 -1.27
N ASP A 67 -4.94 -18.92 -2.59
CA ASP A 67 -3.64 -18.72 -3.23
C ASP A 67 -2.97 -17.43 -2.71
N ILE A 68 -3.76 -16.36 -2.56
CA ILE A 68 -3.30 -15.09 -1.98
C ILE A 68 -2.82 -15.32 -0.55
N LYS A 69 -3.62 -16.01 0.30
CA LYS A 69 -3.22 -16.32 1.68
C LYS A 69 -1.95 -17.15 1.73
N THR A 70 -1.87 -18.22 0.94
CA THR A 70 -0.68 -19.09 0.87
C THR A 70 0.57 -18.29 0.46
N PHE A 71 0.44 -17.33 -0.45
CA PHE A 71 1.54 -16.46 -0.79
C PHE A 71 1.92 -15.53 0.36
N LEU A 72 0.96 -14.94 1.05
CA LEU A 72 1.21 -14.10 2.23
C LEU A 72 1.90 -14.86 3.36
N ASP A 73 1.54 -16.13 3.57
CA ASP A 73 2.16 -17.00 4.58
C ASP A 73 3.67 -17.20 4.38
N GLN A 74 4.15 -17.05 3.14
CA GLN A 74 5.58 -17.15 2.82
C GLN A 74 6.40 -15.91 3.28
N TYR A 75 5.75 -14.79 3.55
CA TYR A 75 6.41 -13.52 3.86
C TYR A 75 6.05 -12.95 5.23
N VAL A 76 4.86 -13.24 5.74
CA VAL A 76 4.34 -12.69 7.00
C VAL A 76 4.03 -13.82 7.97
N ILE A 77 4.60 -13.74 9.16
CA ILE A 77 4.36 -14.71 10.24
C ILE A 77 3.07 -14.37 10.98
N GLY A 78 2.27 -15.38 11.30
CA GLY A 78 1.02 -15.21 12.01
C GLY A 78 0.00 -14.37 11.23
N GLN A 79 -0.84 -13.62 11.94
CA GLN A 79 -1.85 -12.70 11.37
C GLN A 79 -2.88 -13.40 10.47
N ASP A 80 -3.26 -14.65 10.79
CA ASP A 80 -4.08 -15.49 9.92
C ASP A 80 -5.43 -14.87 9.59
N GLU A 81 -6.05 -14.22 10.56
CA GLU A 81 -7.34 -13.57 10.35
C GLU A 81 -7.22 -12.38 9.40
N ALA A 82 -6.27 -11.48 9.65
CA ALA A 82 -6.02 -10.35 8.76
C ALA A 82 -5.70 -10.81 7.33
N LYS A 83 -4.87 -11.84 7.16
CA LYS A 83 -4.55 -12.42 5.85
C LYS A 83 -5.80 -12.96 5.16
N ARG A 84 -6.69 -13.64 5.90
CA ARG A 84 -7.95 -14.18 5.37
C ARG A 84 -8.87 -13.06 4.88
N TYR A 85 -9.10 -12.04 5.71
CA TYR A 85 -9.93 -10.88 5.34
C TYR A 85 -9.35 -10.15 4.14
N LEU A 86 -8.07 -9.85 4.14
CA LEU A 86 -7.38 -9.18 3.04
C LEU A 86 -7.45 -9.98 1.73
N SER A 87 -7.23 -11.30 1.80
CA SER A 87 -7.26 -12.16 0.61
C SER A 87 -8.65 -12.16 -0.04
N VAL A 88 -9.72 -12.23 0.75
CA VAL A 88 -11.09 -12.18 0.25
C VAL A 88 -11.42 -10.79 -0.31
N ALA A 89 -11.05 -9.73 0.41
CA ALA A 89 -11.31 -8.35 0.02
C ALA A 89 -10.66 -8.00 -1.32
N VAL A 90 -9.39 -8.35 -1.45
CA VAL A 90 -8.60 -8.11 -2.67
C VAL A 90 -9.14 -8.92 -3.84
N TYR A 91 -9.45 -10.21 -3.64
CA TYR A 91 -10.06 -11.03 -4.65
C TYR A 91 -11.40 -10.44 -5.15
N ASN A 92 -12.28 -10.04 -4.24
CA ASN A 92 -13.56 -9.43 -4.59
C ASN A 92 -13.39 -8.10 -5.33
N HIS A 93 -12.42 -7.28 -4.92
CA HIS A 93 -12.09 -6.04 -5.60
C HIS A 93 -11.72 -6.29 -7.07
N TYR A 94 -10.74 -7.14 -7.34
CA TYR A 94 -10.31 -7.43 -8.72
C TYR A 94 -11.36 -8.19 -9.52
N LYS A 95 -12.16 -9.05 -8.87
CA LYS A 95 -13.31 -9.71 -9.50
C LYS A 95 -14.35 -8.68 -9.97
N ARG A 96 -14.61 -7.63 -9.17
CA ARG A 96 -15.47 -6.52 -9.55
C ARG A 96 -14.94 -5.78 -10.80
N LEU A 97 -13.63 -5.53 -10.87
CA LEU A 97 -13.02 -4.87 -12.03
C LEU A 97 -13.11 -5.69 -13.32
N LEU A 98 -13.25 -7.00 -13.20
CA LEU A 98 -13.34 -7.93 -14.33
C LEU A 98 -14.80 -8.28 -14.69
N GLN A 99 -15.78 -7.79 -13.94
CA GLN A 99 -17.19 -7.95 -14.25
C GLN A 99 -17.52 -7.21 -15.54
N LYS A 100 -18.20 -7.89 -16.47
CA LYS A 100 -18.79 -7.25 -17.65
C LYS A 100 -20.12 -6.65 -17.21
N THR A 101 -20.25 -5.34 -17.25
CA THR A 101 -21.51 -4.64 -16.99
C THR A 101 -22.47 -4.87 -18.16
N GLY A 102 -23.53 -5.63 -17.92
CA GLY A 102 -24.72 -5.70 -18.77
C GLY A 102 -25.86 -4.87 -18.16
N ASP A 103 -26.87 -4.53 -18.94
CA ASP A 103 -27.97 -3.64 -18.54
C ASP A 103 -28.84 -4.16 -17.36
N ASP A 104 -28.75 -5.46 -17.03
CA ASP A 104 -29.53 -6.16 -15.98
C ASP A 104 -28.66 -6.69 -14.82
N GLU A 105 -27.40 -6.25 -14.65
CA GLU A 105 -26.50 -6.82 -13.65
C GLU A 105 -26.45 -5.98 -12.37
N VAL A 106 -26.28 -6.67 -11.23
CA VAL A 106 -26.07 -6.06 -9.92
C VAL A 106 -24.75 -5.29 -9.91
N GLU A 107 -24.80 -4.00 -9.59
CA GLU A 107 -23.60 -3.18 -9.44
C GLU A 107 -22.88 -3.53 -8.11
N LEU A 108 -21.61 -3.94 -8.20
CA LEU A 108 -20.79 -4.24 -7.04
C LEU A 108 -20.11 -2.97 -6.53
N GLU A 109 -20.34 -2.65 -5.28
CA GLU A 109 -19.73 -1.48 -4.64
C GLU A 109 -18.24 -1.64 -4.39
N LYS A 110 -17.54 -0.51 -4.31
CA LYS A 110 -16.14 -0.44 -3.94
C LYS A 110 -15.96 -0.77 -2.46
N SER A 111 -14.99 -1.64 -2.14
CA SER A 111 -14.70 -2.07 -0.77
C SER A 111 -13.25 -1.74 -0.41
N ASN A 112 -13.04 -0.56 0.22
CA ASN A 112 -11.73 -0.24 0.79
C ASN A 112 -11.56 -0.94 2.15
N ILE A 113 -10.32 -1.01 2.63
CA ILE A 113 -9.95 -1.81 3.78
C ILE A 113 -9.31 -0.91 4.85
N ILE A 114 -9.63 -1.15 6.12
CA ILE A 114 -8.91 -0.58 7.24
C ILE A 114 -8.29 -1.69 8.10
N MET A 115 -7.00 -1.55 8.39
CA MET A 115 -6.21 -2.46 9.21
C MET A 115 -5.80 -1.75 10.49
N VAL A 116 -6.18 -2.32 11.63
CA VAL A 116 -5.84 -1.81 12.96
C VAL A 116 -4.82 -2.73 13.62
N GLY A 117 -3.80 -2.15 14.26
CA GLY A 117 -2.81 -2.94 15.00
C GLY A 117 -1.55 -2.16 15.28
N ALA A 118 -0.85 -2.51 16.35
CA ALA A 118 0.35 -1.83 16.81
C ALA A 118 1.41 -1.64 15.71
N THR A 119 2.28 -0.67 15.91
CA THR A 119 3.41 -0.43 15.00
C THR A 119 4.30 -1.68 14.94
N GLY A 120 4.73 -2.04 13.74
CA GLY A 120 5.60 -3.21 13.53
C GLY A 120 4.89 -4.56 13.39
N THR A 121 3.55 -4.64 13.48
CA THR A 121 2.78 -5.89 13.33
C THR A 121 2.68 -6.40 11.89
N GLY A 122 3.11 -5.61 10.89
CA GLY A 122 3.18 -6.06 9.49
C GLY A 122 2.12 -5.47 8.55
N LYS A 123 1.37 -4.44 8.94
CA LYS A 123 0.34 -3.78 8.12
C LYS A 123 0.84 -3.43 6.71
N THR A 124 1.89 -2.62 6.64
CA THR A 124 2.51 -2.16 5.39
C THR A 124 3.10 -3.33 4.58
N LEU A 125 3.67 -4.33 5.26
CA LEU A 125 4.23 -5.52 4.62
C LEU A 125 3.15 -6.36 3.94
N LEU A 126 2.00 -6.55 4.58
CA LEU A 126 0.84 -7.26 4.00
C LEU A 126 0.37 -6.58 2.72
N ALA A 127 0.13 -5.26 2.75
CA ALA A 127 -0.34 -4.51 1.59
C ALA A 127 0.66 -4.57 0.42
N ARG A 128 1.96 -4.36 0.71
CA ARG A 128 3.03 -4.46 -0.28
C ARG A 128 3.16 -5.86 -0.89
N THR A 129 3.03 -6.90 -0.06
CA THR A 129 3.14 -8.28 -0.51
C THR A 129 1.99 -8.67 -1.43
N ILE A 130 0.77 -8.20 -1.14
CA ILE A 130 -0.40 -8.37 -2.01
C ILE A 130 -0.18 -7.71 -3.36
N ALA A 131 0.22 -6.44 -3.37
CA ALA A 131 0.46 -5.70 -4.61
C ALA A 131 1.55 -6.35 -5.48
N LYS A 132 2.62 -6.85 -4.84
CA LYS A 132 3.69 -7.62 -5.51
C LYS A 132 3.14 -8.90 -6.13
N PHE A 133 2.29 -9.63 -5.42
CA PHE A 133 1.71 -10.88 -5.91
C PHE A 133 0.83 -10.67 -7.12
N LEU A 134 0.03 -9.60 -7.12
CA LEU A 134 -0.87 -9.24 -8.21
C LEU A 134 -0.16 -8.48 -9.36
N SER A 135 1.11 -8.10 -9.15
CA SER A 135 1.88 -7.30 -10.12
C SER A 135 1.18 -6.01 -10.53
N VAL A 136 0.57 -5.32 -9.55
CA VAL A 136 -0.13 -4.04 -9.75
C VAL A 136 0.67 -2.86 -9.17
N PRO A 137 0.51 -1.63 -9.71
CA PRO A 137 1.11 -0.44 -9.13
C PRO A 137 0.76 -0.28 -7.66
N PHE A 138 1.75 0.06 -6.84
CA PHE A 138 1.59 0.18 -5.40
C PHE A 138 2.30 1.41 -4.86
N THR A 139 1.59 2.26 -4.15
CA THR A 139 2.18 3.40 -3.45
C THR A 139 1.82 3.40 -1.97
N ILE A 140 2.72 3.98 -1.17
CA ILE A 140 2.52 4.18 0.27
C ILE A 140 2.54 5.67 0.54
N VAL A 141 1.58 6.13 1.32
CA VAL A 141 1.49 7.51 1.80
C VAL A 141 1.26 7.50 3.30
N ASP A 142 1.97 8.36 3.99
CA ASP A 142 1.76 8.63 5.40
C ASP A 142 0.66 9.71 5.54
N ALA A 143 -0.39 9.42 6.30
CA ALA A 143 -1.49 10.35 6.49
C ALA A 143 -1.08 11.64 7.21
N THR A 144 0.02 11.62 7.97
CA THR A 144 0.50 12.77 8.75
C THR A 144 1.10 13.88 7.90
N VAL A 145 1.57 13.57 6.68
CA VAL A 145 2.11 14.57 5.76
C VAL A 145 1.04 15.26 4.93
N LEU A 146 -0.20 14.72 4.93
CA LEU A 146 -1.31 15.24 4.16
C LEU A 146 -1.94 16.45 4.84
N THR A 147 -2.32 17.44 4.04
CA THR A 147 -3.01 18.64 4.50
C THR A 147 -4.20 18.98 3.60
N GLU A 148 -5.11 19.80 4.12
CA GLU A 148 -6.18 20.36 3.31
C GLU A 148 -5.58 21.26 2.21
N ALA A 149 -6.16 21.24 1.01
CA ALA A 149 -5.69 22.00 -0.14
C ALA A 149 -5.50 23.51 0.19
N GLY A 150 -4.30 24.03 -0.12
CA GLY A 150 -3.94 25.43 0.12
C GLY A 150 -3.15 25.70 1.42
N TYR A 151 -2.89 24.67 2.23
CA TYR A 151 -2.03 24.78 3.42
C TYR A 151 -0.63 24.20 3.19
N VAL A 152 0.26 24.41 4.15
CA VAL A 152 1.63 23.87 4.09
C VAL A 152 1.60 22.36 4.36
N GLY A 153 1.97 21.56 3.37
CA GLY A 153 1.99 20.11 3.40
C GLY A 153 1.74 19.54 2.01
N GLU A 154 1.51 18.25 1.93
CA GLU A 154 1.18 17.58 0.67
C GLU A 154 -0.33 17.59 0.45
N ASP A 155 -0.75 18.05 -0.72
CA ASP A 155 -2.15 17.95 -1.14
C ASP A 155 -2.55 16.47 -1.26
N ILE A 156 -3.82 16.16 -0.97
CA ILE A 156 -4.35 14.79 -1.04
C ILE A 156 -4.21 14.19 -2.45
N GLU A 157 -4.28 15.01 -3.49
CA GLU A 157 -4.07 14.58 -4.87
C GLU A 157 -2.63 14.10 -5.15
N SER A 158 -1.64 14.45 -4.29
CA SER A 158 -0.26 13.95 -4.39
C SER A 158 -0.17 12.42 -4.29
N ILE A 159 -1.12 11.79 -3.60
CA ILE A 159 -1.28 10.33 -3.54
C ILE A 159 -1.36 9.72 -4.94
N LEU A 160 -2.18 10.33 -5.79
CA LEU A 160 -2.38 9.86 -7.17
C LEU A 160 -1.19 10.18 -8.06
N THR A 161 -0.48 11.30 -7.82
CA THR A 161 0.78 11.62 -8.51
C THR A 161 1.81 10.52 -8.26
N ARG A 162 1.98 10.10 -7.00
CA ARG A 162 2.90 9.01 -6.64
C ARG A 162 2.49 7.68 -7.29
N LEU A 163 1.19 7.38 -7.33
CA LEU A 163 0.69 6.17 -7.97
C LEU A 163 0.94 6.19 -9.49
N LEU A 164 0.72 7.33 -10.17
CA LEU A 164 1.03 7.53 -11.58
C LEU A 164 2.53 7.34 -11.87
N GLN A 165 3.41 7.89 -11.02
CA GLN A 165 4.86 7.71 -11.16
C GLN A 165 5.27 6.25 -11.10
N VAL A 166 4.71 5.48 -10.15
CA VAL A 166 4.99 4.03 -10.02
C VAL A 166 4.42 3.25 -11.21
N ALA A 167 3.36 3.74 -11.84
CA ALA A 167 2.76 3.16 -13.04
C ALA A 167 3.39 3.65 -14.36
N ASP A 168 4.56 4.33 -14.31
CA ASP A 168 5.20 4.94 -15.49
C ASP A 168 4.24 5.84 -16.29
N TYR A 169 3.36 6.56 -15.59
CA TYR A 169 2.31 7.41 -16.15
C TYR A 169 1.26 6.69 -17.02
N ASP A 170 1.20 5.35 -16.95
CA ASP A 170 0.08 4.59 -17.50
C ASP A 170 -1.14 4.79 -16.60
N VAL A 171 -2.06 5.66 -17.01
CA VAL A 171 -3.27 6.00 -16.24
C VAL A 171 -4.12 4.76 -15.97
N LYS A 172 -4.28 3.87 -16.96
CA LYS A 172 -5.10 2.66 -16.82
C LYS A 172 -4.49 1.66 -15.85
N ALA A 173 -3.17 1.56 -15.83
CA ALA A 173 -2.47 0.74 -14.83
C ALA A 173 -2.62 1.37 -13.44
N ALA A 174 -2.45 2.68 -13.30
CA ALA A 174 -2.62 3.41 -12.04
C ALA A 174 -4.04 3.26 -11.47
N GLU A 175 -5.08 3.37 -12.30
CA GLU A 175 -6.49 3.21 -11.90
C GLU A 175 -6.83 1.80 -11.38
N ARG A 176 -5.96 0.80 -11.57
CA ARG A 176 -6.08 -0.56 -11.01
C ARG A 176 -5.08 -0.86 -9.91
N GLY A 177 -4.36 0.17 -9.47
CA GLY A 177 -3.34 0.08 -8.44
C GLY A 177 -3.91 -0.04 -7.03
N ILE A 178 -2.99 -0.21 -6.10
CA ILE A 178 -3.27 -0.24 -4.65
C ILE A 178 -2.56 0.95 -4.01
N VAL A 179 -3.30 1.71 -3.21
CA VAL A 179 -2.78 2.78 -2.35
C VAL A 179 -2.85 2.32 -0.90
N PHE A 180 -1.72 2.34 -0.21
CA PHE A 180 -1.66 2.14 1.23
C PHE A 180 -1.48 3.47 1.94
N ILE A 181 -2.46 3.84 2.76
CA ILE A 181 -2.43 5.04 3.60
C ILE A 181 -2.06 4.59 5.00
N ASP A 182 -0.82 4.88 5.42
CA ASP A 182 -0.34 4.55 6.77
C ASP A 182 -0.68 5.67 7.75
N GLU A 183 -0.70 5.33 9.04
CA GLU A 183 -0.93 6.25 10.16
C GLU A 183 -2.27 7.01 10.10
N ILE A 184 -3.33 6.36 9.56
CA ILE A 184 -4.68 6.97 9.43
C ILE A 184 -5.25 7.43 10.78
N ASP A 185 -4.84 6.81 11.89
CA ASP A 185 -5.22 7.17 13.25
C ASP A 185 -4.71 8.55 13.68
N LYS A 186 -3.65 9.06 13.03
CA LYS A 186 -3.06 10.35 13.38
C LYS A 186 -3.87 11.55 12.87
N ILE A 187 -4.71 11.35 11.86
CA ILE A 187 -5.67 12.36 11.39
C ILE A 187 -7.02 12.27 12.08
N ALA A 188 -7.16 11.38 13.09
CA ALA A 188 -8.36 11.32 13.91
C ALA A 188 -8.51 12.58 14.78
N ARG A 189 -9.74 13.03 14.99
CA ARG A 189 -10.04 14.17 15.87
C ARG A 189 -9.54 13.90 17.29
N LYS A 190 -8.75 14.79 17.83
CA LYS A 190 -8.31 14.74 19.23
C LYS A 190 -9.29 15.58 20.09
N GLY A 191 -10.27 14.91 20.71
CA GLY A 191 -11.11 15.46 21.78
C GLY A 191 -12.28 16.35 21.35
N ASP A 192 -13.21 16.56 22.30
CA ASP A 192 -14.45 17.35 22.17
C ASP A 192 -14.24 18.88 22.33
N ASN A 193 -13.05 19.41 22.11
CA ASN A 193 -12.87 20.86 22.12
C ASN A 193 -13.42 21.43 20.81
N PRO A 194 -14.58 22.11 20.83
CA PRO A 194 -15.05 22.88 19.68
C PRO A 194 -14.19 24.14 19.57
N SER A 195 -12.94 23.97 19.20
CA SER A 195 -12.08 25.08 18.83
C SER A 195 -12.69 25.70 17.58
N ILE A 196 -12.95 27.00 17.63
CA ILE A 196 -13.49 27.81 16.53
C ILE A 196 -12.57 27.81 15.30
N THR A 197 -11.37 27.28 15.42
CA THR A 197 -10.39 27.12 14.34
C THR A 197 -10.63 25.80 13.62
N ARG A 198 -10.81 25.91 12.30
CA ARG A 198 -10.94 24.78 11.37
C ARG A 198 -9.73 23.84 11.53
N ASP A 199 -9.98 22.56 11.81
CA ASP A 199 -8.92 21.55 11.93
C ASP A 199 -8.47 21.12 10.52
N VAL A 200 -7.45 21.78 10.02
CA VAL A 200 -6.91 21.56 8.67
C VAL A 200 -6.00 20.34 8.57
N SER A 201 -5.57 19.77 9.69
CA SER A 201 -4.68 18.61 9.77
C SER A 201 -5.40 17.31 10.15
N GLY A 202 -6.60 17.38 10.69
CA GLY A 202 -7.40 16.25 11.09
C GLY A 202 -8.64 16.08 10.23
N GLU A 203 -9.76 16.72 10.60
CA GLU A 203 -11.03 16.54 9.89
C GLU A 203 -10.98 17.02 8.44
N GLY A 204 -10.27 18.12 8.14
CA GLY A 204 -10.12 18.61 6.77
C GLY A 204 -9.46 17.60 5.84
N VAL A 205 -8.42 16.89 6.34
CA VAL A 205 -7.78 15.80 5.59
C VAL A 205 -8.72 14.62 5.42
N GLN A 206 -9.47 14.25 6.47
CA GLN A 206 -10.45 13.18 6.38
C GLN A 206 -11.51 13.48 5.31
N GLN A 207 -12.06 14.70 5.27
CA GLN A 207 -13.03 15.13 4.25
C GLN A 207 -12.44 15.12 2.83
N GLY A 208 -11.18 15.50 2.68
CA GLY A 208 -10.49 15.45 1.38
C GLY A 208 -10.27 14.02 0.89
N LEU A 209 -9.91 13.09 1.78
CA LEU A 209 -9.74 11.68 1.44
C LEU A 209 -11.04 11.02 0.96
N LEU A 210 -12.20 11.49 1.42
CA LEU A 210 -13.50 10.94 1.00
C LEU A 210 -13.65 10.92 -0.53
N LYS A 211 -13.23 11.97 -1.23
CA LYS A 211 -13.33 12.05 -2.69
C LYS A 211 -12.59 10.90 -3.37
N LEU A 212 -11.42 10.51 -2.85
CA LEU A 212 -10.65 9.40 -3.39
C LEU A 212 -11.27 8.04 -3.03
N LEU A 213 -11.76 7.91 -1.80
CA LEU A 213 -12.34 6.67 -1.30
C LEU A 213 -13.68 6.35 -1.96
N GLU A 214 -14.48 7.36 -2.28
CA GLU A 214 -15.77 7.21 -2.96
C GLU A 214 -15.64 6.80 -4.43
N GLY A 215 -14.59 7.24 -5.09
CA GLY A 215 -14.38 7.03 -6.51
C GLY A 215 -14.86 8.22 -7.34
N SER A 216 -13.93 9.09 -7.65
CA SER A 216 -14.16 10.28 -8.47
C SER A 216 -13.02 10.46 -9.48
N VAL A 217 -13.28 11.24 -10.52
CA VAL A 217 -12.21 11.66 -11.44
C VAL A 217 -11.50 12.84 -10.83
N VAL A 218 -10.21 12.69 -10.60
CA VAL A 218 -9.33 13.71 -10.00
C VAL A 218 -8.29 14.15 -11.02
N ASN A 219 -8.14 15.46 -11.18
CA ASN A 219 -7.14 16.04 -12.07
C ASN A 219 -5.79 16.16 -11.34
N VAL A 220 -4.82 15.42 -11.79
CA VAL A 220 -3.51 15.26 -11.15
C VAL A 220 -2.44 15.98 -11.98
N PRO A 221 -1.54 16.77 -11.35
CA PRO A 221 -0.42 17.39 -12.07
C PRO A 221 0.58 16.30 -12.53
N PRO A 222 1.11 16.36 -13.77
CA PRO A 222 2.00 15.34 -14.31
C PRO A 222 3.37 15.28 -13.61
N GLN A 223 3.82 16.37 -13.02
CA GLN A 223 5.05 16.42 -12.21
C GLN A 223 4.65 16.94 -10.83
N GLY A 224 4.82 16.16 -9.79
CA GLY A 224 4.48 16.55 -8.43
C GLY A 224 4.98 17.96 -8.10
N GLY A 225 4.14 18.79 -7.49
CA GLY A 225 4.49 20.18 -7.15
C GLY A 225 3.27 21.11 -7.20
N ARG A 226 3.54 22.44 -7.09
CA ARG A 226 2.48 23.45 -7.14
C ARG A 226 1.79 23.45 -8.51
N LYS A 227 0.46 23.48 -8.49
CA LYS A 227 -0.39 23.57 -9.69
C LYS A 227 -0.08 24.89 -10.44
N HIS A 228 0.51 24.79 -11.64
CA HIS A 228 0.63 25.93 -12.54
C HIS A 228 -0.63 26.05 -13.39
N PRO A 229 -1.18 27.26 -13.62
CA PRO A 229 -2.44 27.44 -14.37
C PRO A 229 -2.43 26.90 -15.79
N GLU A 230 -1.27 26.84 -16.43
CA GLU A 230 -1.10 26.37 -17.83
C GLU A 230 -0.71 24.89 -17.95
N GLN A 231 -0.58 24.17 -16.83
CA GLN A 231 -0.13 22.79 -16.85
C GLN A 231 -1.29 21.86 -17.20
N ARG A 232 -1.11 21.02 -18.23
CA ARG A 232 -2.11 20.01 -18.61
C ARG A 232 -2.22 18.95 -17.51
N MET A 233 -3.34 18.92 -16.83
CA MET A 233 -3.65 17.93 -15.80
C MET A 233 -3.99 16.57 -16.40
N ILE A 234 -3.66 15.50 -15.67
CA ILE A 234 -4.00 14.12 -16.03
C ILE A 234 -5.25 13.71 -15.24
N PRO A 235 -6.38 13.42 -15.89
CA PRO A 235 -7.55 12.91 -15.20
C PRO A 235 -7.31 11.45 -14.79
N VAL A 236 -7.54 11.13 -13.51
CA VAL A 236 -7.42 9.78 -12.93
C VAL A 236 -8.73 9.43 -12.24
N ASP A 237 -9.36 8.34 -12.64
CA ASP A 237 -10.56 7.80 -12.00
C ASP A 237 -10.18 6.90 -10.82
N THR A 238 -10.56 7.30 -9.61
CA THR A 238 -10.25 6.55 -8.40
C THR A 238 -11.24 5.42 -8.10
N LYS A 239 -12.30 5.25 -8.89
CA LYS A 239 -13.33 4.22 -8.69
C LYS A 239 -12.74 2.80 -8.58
N ASN A 240 -11.69 2.52 -9.34
CA ASN A 240 -11.08 1.20 -9.44
C ASN A 240 -9.76 1.05 -8.65
N ILE A 241 -9.27 2.11 -8.02
CA ILE A 241 -8.11 2.05 -7.12
C ILE A 241 -8.54 1.42 -5.79
N LEU A 242 -7.79 0.44 -5.31
CA LEU A 242 -8.00 -0.14 -3.98
C LEU A 242 -7.24 0.68 -2.93
N PHE A 243 -7.97 1.25 -1.97
CA PHE A 243 -7.37 1.91 -0.83
C PHE A 243 -7.34 0.97 0.37
N ILE A 244 -6.17 0.85 0.98
CA ILE A 244 -5.94 0.10 2.21
C ILE A 244 -5.38 1.10 3.23
N CYS A 245 -6.10 1.34 4.32
CA CYS A 245 -5.68 2.24 5.37
C CYS A 245 -5.10 1.43 6.55
N GLY A 246 -4.00 1.89 7.11
CA GLY A 246 -3.38 1.29 8.29
C GLY A 246 -3.23 2.30 9.42
N GLY A 247 -3.46 1.88 10.66
CA GLY A 247 -3.22 2.71 11.83
C GLY A 247 -2.89 1.89 13.08
N ALA A 248 -2.15 2.48 14.00
CA ALA A 248 -1.86 1.85 15.29
C ALA A 248 -3.09 1.90 16.21
N PHE A 249 -3.81 3.03 16.21
CA PHE A 249 -4.96 3.29 17.08
C PHE A 249 -4.64 3.10 18.55
N ASP A 250 -3.51 3.62 19.01
CA ASP A 250 -3.03 3.46 20.38
C ASP A 250 -4.10 3.88 21.39
N GLY A 251 -4.45 2.95 22.28
CA GLY A 251 -5.46 3.15 23.33
C GLY A 251 -6.90 2.89 22.90
N ILE A 252 -7.15 2.37 21.68
CA ILE A 252 -8.50 1.99 21.23
C ILE A 252 -9.09 0.86 22.07
N GLU A 253 -8.25 0.03 22.71
CA GLU A 253 -8.67 -1.05 23.60
C GLU A 253 -9.57 -0.54 24.72
N ARG A 254 -9.32 0.70 25.20
CA ARG A 254 -10.16 1.34 26.22
C ARG A 254 -11.57 1.63 25.70
N LYS A 255 -11.69 2.03 24.42
CA LYS A 255 -12.99 2.27 23.77
C LYS A 255 -13.74 0.97 23.56
N ILE A 256 -13.04 -0.08 23.12
CA ILE A 256 -13.59 -1.43 22.99
C ILE A 256 -14.10 -1.94 24.33
N ALA A 257 -13.28 -1.84 25.39
CA ALA A 257 -13.65 -2.25 26.74
C ALA A 257 -14.87 -1.47 27.26
N GLN A 258 -14.93 -0.15 27.04
CA GLN A 258 -16.06 0.69 27.43
C GLN A 258 -17.34 0.24 26.71
N ARG A 259 -17.29 -0.02 25.39
CA ARG A 259 -18.45 -0.52 24.63
C ARG A 259 -18.92 -1.88 25.12
N LEU A 260 -18.02 -2.81 25.35
CA LEU A 260 -18.36 -4.14 25.85
C LEU A 260 -18.95 -4.09 27.25
N ASN A 261 -18.43 -3.26 28.15
CA ASN A 261 -18.94 -3.12 29.52
C ASN A 261 -20.30 -2.42 29.57
N THR A 262 -20.60 -1.49 28.64
CA THR A 262 -21.92 -0.81 28.59
C THR A 262 -23.05 -1.76 28.21
N HIS A 263 -22.77 -2.85 27.51
CA HIS A 263 -23.76 -3.88 27.19
C HIS A 263 -24.10 -4.83 28.35
N VAL A 264 -23.34 -4.78 29.45
CA VAL A 264 -23.55 -5.65 30.65
C VAL A 264 -24.57 -5.02 31.62
N VAL A 265 -25.00 -3.78 31.42
CA VAL A 265 -25.98 -3.09 32.27
C VAL A 265 -27.39 -3.34 31.73
N GLY A 266 -27.95 -4.50 32.05
CA GLY A 266 -29.36 -4.87 31.79
C GLY A 266 -29.77 -6.10 32.56
N TYR A 267 -31.07 -6.29 32.78
CA TYR A 267 -31.69 -7.31 33.64
C TYR A 267 -31.36 -8.79 33.32
N HIS A 268 -30.57 -9.06 32.27
CA HIS A 268 -30.09 -10.40 31.88
C HIS A 268 -28.55 -10.57 32.00
N ALA A 269 -27.91 -9.83 32.87
CA ALA A 269 -26.45 -9.78 33.02
C ALA A 269 -25.78 -11.07 33.58
N VAL A 270 -26.55 -12.10 33.90
CA VAL A 270 -26.01 -13.25 34.68
C VAL A 270 -25.70 -14.48 33.82
N GLU A 271 -26.18 -14.59 32.57
CA GLU A 271 -26.01 -15.83 31.79
C GLU A 271 -25.09 -15.77 30.58
N ASN A 272 -24.62 -14.60 30.12
CA ASN A 272 -23.80 -14.49 28.90
C ASN A 272 -22.54 -13.63 29.08
N THR A 273 -21.82 -13.75 30.15
CA THR A 273 -20.40 -13.33 30.18
C THR A 273 -19.57 -14.36 29.44
N ALA A 274 -19.69 -14.40 28.10
CA ALA A 274 -18.59 -14.89 27.29
C ALA A 274 -17.34 -14.19 27.81
N LYS A 275 -16.38 -14.97 28.33
CA LYS A 275 -15.15 -14.43 28.91
C LYS A 275 -14.47 -13.58 27.84
N VAL A 276 -14.64 -12.25 27.96
CA VAL A 276 -13.93 -11.31 27.07
C VAL A 276 -12.45 -11.54 27.31
N ASP A 277 -11.76 -11.94 26.24
CA ASP A 277 -10.31 -12.08 26.27
C ASP A 277 -9.68 -10.69 26.41
N LYS A 278 -9.19 -10.40 27.62
CA LYS A 278 -8.58 -9.12 27.95
C LYS A 278 -7.18 -8.95 27.36
N ASP A 279 -6.54 -10.04 26.99
CA ASP A 279 -5.18 -10.06 26.46
C ASP A 279 -5.17 -9.73 24.97
N ASN A 280 -6.31 -9.97 24.28
CA ASN A 280 -6.48 -9.63 22.88
C ASN A 280 -7.79 -8.87 22.62
N MET A 281 -7.89 -7.65 23.15
CA MET A 281 -9.06 -6.79 22.97
C MET A 281 -9.32 -6.41 21.52
N MET A 282 -8.29 -6.39 20.68
CA MET A 282 -8.40 -6.00 19.26
C MET A 282 -9.31 -6.91 18.44
N GLN A 283 -9.48 -8.17 18.81
CA GLN A 283 -10.41 -9.08 18.12
C GLN A 283 -11.88 -8.65 18.17
N TYR A 284 -12.22 -7.76 19.12
CA TYR A 284 -13.57 -7.23 19.29
C TYR A 284 -13.77 -5.88 18.62
N ILE A 285 -12.80 -5.40 17.82
CA ILE A 285 -12.88 -4.08 17.18
C ILE A 285 -14.09 -3.98 16.26
N ALA A 286 -14.77 -2.85 16.34
CA ALA A 286 -15.95 -2.56 15.54
C ALA A 286 -15.89 -1.12 14.97
N PRO A 287 -16.65 -0.80 13.91
CA PRO A 287 -16.71 0.55 13.34
C PRO A 287 -17.03 1.64 14.37
N GLN A 288 -17.82 1.31 15.39
CA GLN A 288 -18.17 2.22 16.47
C GLN A 288 -16.95 2.66 17.31
N ASP A 289 -15.95 1.78 17.46
CA ASP A 289 -14.73 2.09 18.20
C ASP A 289 -13.84 3.06 17.43
N LEU A 290 -13.78 2.91 16.11
CA LEU A 290 -13.08 3.85 15.23
C LEU A 290 -13.73 5.24 15.25
N LYS A 291 -15.07 5.31 15.28
CA LYS A 291 -15.81 6.56 15.47
C LYS A 291 -15.51 7.18 16.83
N ALA A 292 -15.54 6.38 17.90
CA ALA A 292 -15.21 6.85 19.25
C ALA A 292 -13.73 7.26 19.39
N PHE A 293 -12.84 6.78 18.52
CA PHE A 293 -11.43 7.17 18.46
C PHE A 293 -11.25 8.52 17.75
N GLY A 294 -12.14 8.90 16.81
CA GLY A 294 -12.12 10.20 16.15
C GLY A 294 -12.13 10.17 14.62
N LEU A 295 -12.33 9.01 14.01
CA LEU A 295 -12.60 8.95 12.56
C LEU A 295 -14.04 9.36 12.27
N ILE A 296 -14.24 10.15 11.20
CA ILE A 296 -15.57 10.56 10.79
C ILE A 296 -16.38 9.38 10.24
N PRO A 297 -17.70 9.32 10.50
CA PRO A 297 -18.56 8.22 10.06
C PRO A 297 -18.50 7.96 8.55
N GLU A 298 -18.35 9.00 7.76
CA GLU A 298 -18.29 8.96 6.30
C GLU A 298 -17.08 8.13 5.82
N ILE A 299 -15.89 8.35 6.40
CA ILE A 299 -14.70 7.56 6.09
C ILE A 299 -14.90 6.11 6.49
N ILE A 300 -15.44 5.86 7.68
CA ILE A 300 -15.69 4.51 8.18
C ILE A 300 -16.66 3.78 7.22
N GLY A 301 -17.70 4.47 6.75
CA GLY A 301 -18.66 3.94 5.78
C GLY A 301 -18.02 3.58 4.42
N ARG A 302 -16.93 4.24 4.02
CA ARG A 302 -16.18 3.94 2.79
C ARG A 302 -15.08 2.90 2.96
N MET A 303 -14.90 2.39 4.18
CA MET A 303 -13.97 1.30 4.51
C MET A 303 -14.72 0.14 5.20
N PRO A 304 -15.62 -0.55 4.47
CA PRO A 304 -16.50 -1.56 5.06
C PRO A 304 -15.74 -2.80 5.56
N ILE A 305 -14.49 -2.98 5.12
CA ILE A 305 -13.69 -4.13 5.53
C ILE A 305 -12.73 -3.67 6.62
N LEU A 306 -13.08 -4.04 7.86
CA LEU A 306 -12.28 -3.81 9.05
C LEU A 306 -11.59 -5.11 9.47
N THR A 307 -10.28 -5.05 9.65
CA THR A 307 -9.49 -6.16 10.19
C THR A 307 -8.45 -5.66 11.17
N TYR A 308 -7.95 -6.54 12.01
CA TYR A 308 -6.96 -6.23 13.02
C TYR A 308 -5.75 -7.14 12.91
N LEU A 309 -4.62 -6.69 13.47
CA LEU A 309 -3.40 -7.45 13.58
C LEU A 309 -3.09 -7.70 15.05
N ASN A 310 -2.79 -8.94 15.38
CA ASN A 310 -2.41 -9.33 16.73
C ASN A 310 -1.04 -8.75 17.12
N PRO A 311 -0.82 -8.41 18.39
CA PRO A 311 0.50 -8.14 18.90
C PRO A 311 1.45 -9.32 18.61
N LEU A 312 2.72 -9.01 18.39
CA LEU A 312 3.72 -10.05 18.14
C LEU A 312 4.26 -10.58 19.47
N ASP A 313 4.04 -11.86 19.70
CA ASP A 313 4.62 -12.56 20.85
C ASP A 313 6.10 -12.93 20.59
N ARG A 314 6.77 -13.47 21.60
CA ARG A 314 8.17 -13.91 21.51
C ARG A 314 8.39 -14.92 20.41
N THR A 315 7.46 -15.86 20.26
CA THR A 315 7.52 -16.93 19.24
C THR A 315 7.41 -16.32 17.83
N ALA A 316 6.46 -15.41 17.61
CA ALA A 316 6.32 -14.71 16.35
C ALA A 316 7.58 -13.90 15.99
N LEU A 317 8.17 -13.18 16.95
CA LEU A 317 9.43 -12.43 16.73
C LEU A 317 10.59 -13.38 16.34
N ARG A 318 10.68 -14.54 16.99
CA ARG A 318 11.69 -15.54 16.66
C ARG A 318 11.51 -16.08 15.23
N ASN A 319 10.28 -16.40 14.86
CA ASN A 319 9.97 -16.93 13.54
C ASN A 319 10.18 -15.87 12.46
N ILE A 320 9.91 -14.58 12.72
CA ILE A 320 10.17 -13.46 11.79
C ILE A 320 11.67 -13.41 11.39
N LEU A 321 12.57 -13.76 12.30
CA LEU A 321 14.01 -13.76 11.99
C LEU A 321 14.40 -14.82 10.96
N THR A 322 13.72 -15.96 10.90
CA THR A 322 14.21 -17.15 10.18
C THR A 322 13.26 -17.72 9.12
N GLU A 323 11.94 -17.71 9.35
CA GLU A 323 11.01 -18.47 8.49
C GLU A 323 10.67 -17.77 7.16
N PRO A 324 10.32 -16.46 7.13
CA PRO A 324 9.92 -15.83 5.89
C PRO A 324 10.91 -16.02 4.75
N LYS A 325 10.42 -16.04 3.50
CA LYS A 325 11.30 -16.06 2.33
C LYS A 325 12.38 -14.98 2.35
N ASN A 326 12.01 -13.79 2.81
CA ASN A 326 12.89 -12.62 2.96
C ASN A 326 13.22 -12.37 4.44
N SER A 327 13.38 -13.41 5.26
CA SER A 327 13.75 -13.23 6.65
C SER A 327 15.10 -12.52 6.78
N ILE A 328 15.30 -11.85 7.91
CA ILE A 328 16.52 -11.06 8.16
C ILE A 328 17.76 -11.93 8.03
N THR A 329 17.77 -13.12 8.66
CA THR A 329 18.90 -14.04 8.60
C THR A 329 19.21 -14.52 7.17
N LYS A 330 18.17 -14.86 6.38
CA LYS A 330 18.35 -15.28 4.97
C LYS A 330 18.92 -14.17 4.10
N GLN A 331 18.54 -12.90 4.35
CA GLN A 331 19.11 -11.76 3.64
C GLN A 331 20.61 -11.63 3.90
N TYR A 332 21.05 -11.71 5.16
CA TYR A 332 22.48 -11.67 5.48
C TYR A 332 23.24 -12.89 4.94
N ILE A 333 22.70 -14.09 5.09
CA ILE A 333 23.29 -15.30 4.50
C ILE A 333 23.51 -15.11 2.99
N LYS A 334 22.50 -14.56 2.29
CA LYS A 334 22.61 -14.31 0.84
C LYS A 334 23.64 -13.25 0.49
N LEU A 335 23.76 -12.18 1.27
CA LEU A 335 24.79 -11.15 1.07
C LEU A 335 26.19 -11.74 1.18
N PHE A 336 26.47 -12.53 2.22
CA PHE A 336 27.76 -13.15 2.41
C PHE A 336 28.06 -14.28 1.40
N GLU A 337 27.01 -15.00 0.96
CA GLU A 337 27.14 -15.97 -0.13
C GLU A 337 27.67 -15.33 -1.43
N MET A 338 27.21 -14.08 -1.74
CA MET A 338 27.69 -13.33 -2.91
C MET A 338 29.17 -12.99 -2.81
N ASP A 339 29.74 -12.84 -1.61
CA ASP A 339 31.15 -12.64 -1.34
C ASP A 339 31.92 -13.96 -1.19
N GLY A 340 31.26 -15.11 -1.43
CA GLY A 340 31.85 -16.43 -1.31
C GLY A 340 32.08 -16.91 0.13
N VAL A 341 31.37 -16.30 1.09
CA VAL A 341 31.48 -16.62 2.52
C VAL A 341 30.22 -17.34 2.99
N LYS A 342 30.37 -18.46 3.68
CA LYS A 342 29.25 -19.18 4.32
C LYS A 342 29.01 -18.59 5.71
N LEU A 343 27.88 -17.87 5.85
CA LEU A 343 27.43 -17.32 7.12
C LEU A 343 26.44 -18.27 7.82
N SER A 344 26.57 -18.41 9.14
CA SER A 344 25.61 -19.10 10.01
C SER A 344 25.39 -18.31 11.29
N PHE A 345 24.22 -18.50 11.89
CA PHE A 345 23.83 -17.92 13.19
C PHE A 345 23.58 -19.08 14.15
N ASP A 346 24.16 -19.00 15.36
CA ASP A 346 23.80 -19.91 16.44
C ASP A 346 22.38 -19.60 16.94
N ASP A 347 21.66 -20.63 17.39
CA ASP A 347 20.28 -20.45 17.88
C ASP A 347 20.21 -19.50 19.09
N ASP A 348 21.20 -19.56 19.98
CA ASP A 348 21.29 -18.67 21.14
C ASP A 348 21.41 -17.18 20.75
N VAL A 349 22.00 -16.88 19.58
CA VAL A 349 22.06 -15.50 19.06
C VAL A 349 20.68 -15.01 18.69
N LEU A 350 19.90 -15.87 18.04
CA LEU A 350 18.56 -15.52 17.61
C LEU A 350 17.61 -15.28 18.80
N GLU A 351 17.73 -16.09 19.82
CA GLU A 351 17.03 -15.89 21.10
C GLU A 351 17.46 -14.56 21.77
N TYR A 352 18.75 -14.28 21.81
CA TYR A 352 19.28 -13.03 22.34
C TYR A 352 18.77 -11.80 21.60
N VAL A 353 18.70 -11.84 20.26
CA VAL A 353 18.14 -10.75 19.45
C VAL A 353 16.67 -10.50 19.78
N VAL A 354 15.88 -11.58 19.95
CA VAL A 354 14.46 -11.48 20.35
C VAL A 354 14.32 -10.87 21.74
N ASP A 355 15.11 -11.35 22.71
CA ASP A 355 15.05 -10.83 24.08
C ASP A 355 15.38 -9.33 24.13
N LYS A 356 16.38 -8.90 23.36
CA LYS A 356 16.73 -7.47 23.25
C LYS A 356 15.66 -6.65 22.54
N ALA A 357 15.01 -7.19 21.52
CA ALA A 357 13.89 -6.51 20.85
C ALA A 357 12.69 -6.30 21.78
N ILE A 358 12.40 -7.27 22.64
CA ILE A 358 11.36 -7.18 23.68
C ILE A 358 11.75 -6.18 24.76
N GLU A 359 12.99 -6.30 25.29
CA GLU A 359 13.53 -5.41 26.34
C GLU A 359 13.44 -3.94 25.91
N PHE A 360 13.80 -3.65 24.65
CA PHE A 360 13.78 -2.29 24.10
C PHE A 360 12.40 -1.85 23.57
N LYS A 361 11.39 -2.72 23.62
CA LYS A 361 10.03 -2.47 23.11
C LYS A 361 9.98 -2.04 21.64
N LEU A 362 10.91 -2.54 20.83
CA LEU A 362 11.07 -2.14 19.43
C LEU A 362 10.20 -2.97 18.46
N GLY A 363 9.61 -4.06 18.91
CA GLY A 363 8.83 -4.98 18.07
C GLY A 363 9.66 -5.56 16.91
N ALA A 364 8.99 -5.94 15.82
CA ALA A 364 9.67 -6.54 14.67
C ALA A 364 10.65 -5.60 13.93
N ARG A 365 10.43 -4.28 13.98
CA ARG A 365 11.37 -3.30 13.39
C ARG A 365 12.73 -3.35 14.09
N GLY A 366 12.72 -3.49 15.41
CA GLY A 366 13.96 -3.57 16.20
C GLY A 366 14.81 -4.81 15.93
N LEU A 367 14.20 -5.93 15.50
CA LEU A 367 14.97 -7.12 15.12
C LEU A 367 16.01 -6.80 14.04
N ARG A 368 15.62 -6.01 13.03
CA ARG A 368 16.55 -5.62 11.96
C ARG A 368 17.67 -4.73 12.49
N SER A 369 17.36 -3.71 13.26
CA SER A 369 18.35 -2.77 13.81
C SER A 369 19.35 -3.48 14.73
N ILE A 370 18.88 -4.44 15.54
CA ILE A 370 19.74 -5.22 16.42
C ILE A 370 20.69 -6.13 15.61
N VAL A 371 20.14 -6.86 14.62
CA VAL A 371 20.98 -7.72 13.75
C VAL A 371 21.96 -6.88 12.95
N GLU A 372 21.57 -5.71 12.44
CA GLU A 372 22.45 -4.80 11.72
C GLU A 372 23.61 -4.32 12.61
N ALA A 373 23.33 -3.95 13.86
CA ALA A 373 24.37 -3.56 14.81
C ALA A 373 25.35 -4.71 15.09
N ILE A 374 24.87 -5.96 15.20
CA ILE A 374 25.72 -7.14 15.39
C ILE A 374 26.59 -7.42 14.16
N MET A 375 26.04 -7.20 12.97
CA MET A 375 26.69 -7.60 11.72
C MET A 375 27.60 -6.53 11.12
N MET A 376 27.60 -5.29 11.61
CA MET A 376 28.30 -4.15 11.03
C MET A 376 29.80 -4.42 10.83
N ASP A 377 30.51 -4.83 11.86
CA ASP A 377 31.95 -5.06 11.80
C ASP A 377 32.30 -6.24 10.84
N VAL A 378 31.48 -7.31 10.89
CA VAL A 378 31.66 -8.47 10.01
C VAL A 378 31.43 -8.11 8.55
N MET A 379 30.43 -7.29 8.24
CA MET A 379 30.18 -6.81 6.88
C MET A 379 31.31 -5.93 6.35
N PHE A 380 31.97 -5.18 7.24
CA PHE A 380 33.12 -4.35 6.86
C PHE A 380 34.41 -5.18 6.60
N ASP A 381 34.73 -6.13 7.49
CA ASP A 381 35.99 -6.81 7.48
C ASP A 381 36.06 -8.06 6.58
N LEU A 382 34.93 -8.81 6.55
CA LEU A 382 34.97 -10.15 5.94
C LEU A 382 35.13 -10.14 4.42
N PRO A 383 34.54 -9.24 3.63
CA PRO A 383 34.73 -9.24 2.18
C PRO A 383 36.18 -9.05 1.76
N SER A 384 36.98 -8.36 2.58
CA SER A 384 38.42 -8.15 2.35
C SER A 384 39.29 -9.29 2.90
N SER A 385 38.70 -10.24 3.64
CA SER A 385 39.43 -11.33 4.29
C SER A 385 39.49 -12.60 3.42
N LYS A 386 40.40 -13.52 3.75
CA LYS A 386 40.48 -14.85 3.09
C LYS A 386 39.54 -15.89 3.75
N LYS A 387 38.75 -15.50 4.74
CA LYS A 387 37.89 -16.44 5.45
C LYS A 387 36.68 -16.80 4.58
N LYS A 388 36.41 -18.10 4.47
CA LYS A 388 35.27 -18.63 3.69
C LYS A 388 34.05 -19.02 4.54
N THR A 389 34.18 -18.98 5.84
CA THR A 389 33.10 -19.33 6.78
C THR A 389 33.12 -18.40 7.97
N PHE A 390 31.93 -18.01 8.44
CA PHE A 390 31.77 -17.24 9.68
C PHE A 390 30.51 -17.70 10.40
N THR A 391 30.62 -17.94 11.71
CA THR A 391 29.47 -18.24 12.57
C THR A 391 29.31 -17.11 13.58
N VAL A 392 28.14 -16.53 13.62
CA VAL A 392 27.78 -15.52 14.62
C VAL A 392 27.49 -16.26 15.92
N THR A 393 28.34 -16.10 16.89
CA THR A 393 28.22 -16.71 18.24
C THR A 393 27.60 -15.72 19.21
N LEU A 394 27.04 -16.21 20.32
CA LEU A 394 26.44 -15.38 21.34
C LEU A 394 27.40 -14.35 21.95
N ASP A 395 28.66 -14.77 22.23
CA ASP A 395 29.67 -13.85 22.79
C ASP A 395 30.03 -12.73 21.81
N TYR A 396 30.12 -13.08 20.52
CA TYR A 396 30.33 -12.10 19.47
C TYR A 396 29.15 -11.11 19.43
N ALA A 397 27.90 -11.59 19.38
CA ALA A 397 26.71 -10.76 19.34
C ALA A 397 26.61 -9.79 20.53
N LYS A 398 26.91 -10.28 21.75
CA LYS A 398 26.94 -9.44 22.96
C LYS A 398 27.99 -8.34 22.86
N SER A 399 29.22 -8.69 22.47
CA SER A 399 30.30 -7.71 22.37
C SER A 399 30.01 -6.62 21.34
N GLN A 400 29.40 -6.96 20.21
CA GLN A 400 29.04 -5.98 19.18
C GLN A 400 27.90 -5.06 19.62
N LEU A 401 26.89 -5.62 20.28
CA LEU A 401 25.76 -4.82 20.74
C LEU A 401 26.16 -3.86 21.88
N GLU A 402 27.10 -4.26 22.75
CA GLU A 402 27.67 -3.38 23.78
C GLU A 402 28.45 -2.20 23.15
N LYS A 403 29.23 -2.44 22.11
CA LYS A 403 29.96 -1.39 21.37
C LYS A 403 29.02 -0.42 20.66
N ALA A 404 27.89 -0.90 20.16
CA ALA A 404 26.96 -0.14 19.31
C ALA A 404 26.20 0.99 20.04
N ASN A 405 26.50 1.25 21.35
CA ASN A 405 25.89 2.31 22.16
C ASN A 405 24.34 2.26 22.11
N ILE A 406 23.75 1.39 22.91
CA ILE A 406 22.31 1.01 22.95
C ILE A 406 21.37 2.22 22.97
N SER A 407 21.80 3.37 23.50
CA SER A 407 21.03 4.62 23.51
C SER A 407 20.68 5.15 22.11
N ARG A 408 21.38 4.76 21.05
CA ARG A 408 21.02 5.12 19.67
C ARG A 408 19.87 4.28 19.11
N LEU A 409 19.71 3.04 19.60
CA LEU A 409 18.64 2.14 19.17
C LEU A 409 17.30 2.45 19.87
N GLN A 410 17.33 3.14 21.01
CA GLN A 410 16.12 3.55 21.74
C GLN A 410 15.46 4.81 21.16
N ASN A 411 16.19 5.59 20.36
CA ASN A 411 15.74 6.87 19.78
C ASN A 411 15.40 6.80 18.28
N SER A 412 15.44 5.63 17.68
CA SER A 412 15.03 5.34 16.29
C SER A 412 13.67 4.64 16.25
#